data_f688519b8979894fdcbb9fb841447e13
#
_entry.id   f688519b8979894fdcbb9fb841447e13
#
_cell.length_a   1.000
_cell.length_b   1.000
_cell.length_c   1.000
_cell.angle_alpha   90.00
_cell.angle_beta   90.00
_cell.angle_gamma   90.00
#
_symmetry.space_group_name_H-M   'P 1'
#
loop_
_entity.id
_entity.type
_entity.pdbx_description
1 polymer ?
#
loop_
_entity_poly.entity_id
_entity_poly.type
_entity_poly.pdbx_seq_one_letter_code
_entity_poly.pdbx_strand_id
1 'polypeptide(L)'
;HVISQGRDSTIGDGDSLPNLDGEGEAPAGTTSGLQTYIEDLGTQTSSSGDQVRSRILSNTVDADGSDDLIVSENFRLNDATLSINNVYPEEAEAEGLNPVATGETVVVEGDTNRQSDNAAITVELLTQDENSVQSVSVDEWGNDGQWSVTMDSSDVETGTYIIEADDGESTDRVNVEIVEERETTD
;
A
#
# COMPACT_ATOMS: atom_id res chain seq x y z
N HIS A 1 10.06 -15.71 2.49
CA HIS A 1 10.67 -17.00 2.13
C HIS A 1 9.58 -18.04 1.94
N VAL A 2 9.69 -18.84 0.91
CA VAL A 2 8.87 -20.04 0.69
C VAL A 2 9.82 -21.22 0.73
N ILE A 3 9.58 -22.16 1.64
CA ILE A 3 10.34 -23.41 1.78
C ILE A 3 9.46 -24.52 1.24
N SER A 4 10.01 -25.32 0.35
CA SER A 4 9.39 -26.53 -0.19
C SER A 4 10.12 -27.74 0.34
N GLN A 5 9.38 -28.71 0.85
CA GLN A 5 9.88 -30.03 1.21
C GLN A 5 10.57 -30.66 -0.02
N GLY A 6 11.68 -31.29 0.22
CA GLY A 6 12.40 -32.04 -0.79
C GLY A 6 11.70 -33.34 -1.18
N ARG A 7 12.47 -34.33 -1.62
CA ARG A 7 11.93 -35.62 -2.10
C ARG A 7 11.49 -36.52 -0.97
N ASP A 8 12.05 -36.33 0.23
CA ASP A 8 11.74 -37.12 1.42
C ASP A 8 10.44 -36.69 2.10
N SER A 9 9.84 -35.57 1.63
CA SER A 9 8.60 -34.99 2.18
C SER A 9 8.72 -34.53 3.62
N THR A 10 9.92 -34.26 4.09
CA THR A 10 10.22 -33.65 5.39
C THR A 10 10.89 -32.29 5.21
N ILE A 11 10.88 -31.46 6.25
CA ILE A 11 11.59 -30.18 6.30
C ILE A 11 12.79 -30.35 7.23
N GLY A 12 13.99 -29.99 6.77
CA GLY A 12 15.24 -30.16 7.47
C GLY A 12 15.87 -31.53 7.22
N ASP A 13 16.70 -31.98 8.16
CA ASP A 13 17.42 -33.27 8.10
C ASP A 13 16.69 -34.31 8.96
N GLY A 14 15.46 -34.66 8.62
CA GLY A 14 14.76 -35.74 9.26
C GLY A 14 13.37 -35.42 9.84
N ASP A 15 12.91 -36.23 10.76
CA ASP A 15 11.52 -36.23 11.23
C ASP A 15 11.15 -35.05 12.14
N SER A 16 12.11 -34.28 12.66
CA SER A 16 11.86 -33.19 13.59
C SER A 16 12.82 -32.02 13.47
N LEU A 17 12.30 -30.84 13.76
CA LEU A 17 13.04 -29.58 13.90
C LEU A 17 13.54 -29.40 15.34
N PRO A 18 14.55 -28.55 15.60
CA PRO A 18 15.04 -28.32 16.96
C PRO A 18 13.94 -27.81 17.90
N ASN A 19 13.90 -28.36 19.09
CA ASN A 19 13.07 -27.88 20.20
C ASN A 19 13.78 -26.69 20.87
N LEU A 20 13.19 -25.51 20.81
CA LEU A 20 13.79 -24.24 21.23
C LEU A 20 13.49 -23.91 22.71
N ASP A 21 12.38 -24.37 23.22
CA ASP A 21 11.95 -24.13 24.59
C ASP A 21 12.41 -25.23 25.57
N GLY A 22 12.82 -26.36 25.02
CA GLY A 22 13.28 -27.52 25.82
C GLY A 22 12.16 -28.23 26.55
N GLU A 23 10.91 -27.85 26.32
CA GLU A 23 9.72 -28.46 26.90
C GLU A 23 8.88 -29.14 25.82
N GLY A 24 8.34 -30.31 26.10
CA GLY A 24 7.50 -31.02 25.14
C GLY A 24 8.25 -31.77 24.03
N GLU A 25 7.55 -32.14 22.98
CA GLU A 25 8.10 -32.78 21.78
C GLU A 25 8.69 -31.76 20.84
N ALA A 26 9.78 -32.12 20.17
CA ALA A 26 10.35 -31.32 19.09
C ALA A 26 9.34 -31.16 17.95
N PRO A 27 9.23 -29.96 17.31
CA PRO A 27 8.35 -29.79 16.19
C PRO A 27 8.68 -30.76 15.05
N ALA A 28 7.66 -31.43 14.50
CA ALA A 28 7.88 -32.37 13.41
C ALA A 28 8.47 -31.68 12.16
N GLY A 29 9.21 -32.39 11.33
CA GLY A 29 9.73 -31.94 10.02
C GLY A 29 8.62 -31.77 8.98
N THR A 30 7.55 -31.07 9.32
CA THR A 30 6.37 -30.80 8.47
C THR A 30 6.12 -29.28 8.37
N THR A 31 5.27 -28.88 7.44
CA THR A 31 4.87 -27.46 7.33
C THR A 31 4.29 -26.92 8.64
N SER A 32 3.47 -27.70 9.35
CA SER A 32 2.93 -27.31 10.66
C SER A 32 4.02 -27.23 11.73
N GLY A 33 4.97 -28.16 11.73
CA GLY A 33 6.11 -28.12 12.65
C GLY A 33 7.05 -26.95 12.37
N LEU A 34 7.26 -26.61 11.11
CA LEU A 34 8.01 -25.39 10.73
C LEU A 34 7.30 -24.12 11.22
N GLN A 35 5.98 -24.06 11.14
CA GLN A 35 5.23 -22.93 11.68
C GLN A 35 5.43 -22.81 13.18
N THR A 36 5.29 -23.90 13.94
CA THR A 36 5.56 -23.92 15.39
C THR A 36 6.99 -23.48 15.70
N TYR A 37 7.97 -23.99 14.96
CA TYR A 37 9.37 -23.62 15.14
C TYR A 37 9.61 -22.11 14.91
N ILE A 38 8.97 -21.51 13.89
CA ILE A 38 9.06 -20.07 13.63
C ILE A 38 8.39 -19.24 14.72
N GLU A 39 7.24 -19.68 15.20
CA GLU A 39 6.53 -19.04 16.32
C GLU A 39 7.40 -19.07 17.61
N ASP A 40 8.03 -20.17 17.91
CA ASP A 40 8.94 -20.32 19.06
C ASP A 40 10.18 -19.41 18.91
N LEU A 41 10.74 -19.30 17.70
CA LEU A 41 11.82 -18.33 17.40
C LEU A 41 11.38 -16.88 17.65
N GLY A 42 10.14 -16.55 17.31
CA GLY A 42 9.54 -15.23 17.52
C GLY A 42 9.37 -14.87 19.00
N THR A 43 9.20 -15.86 19.88
CA THR A 43 9.09 -15.64 21.35
C THR A 43 10.43 -15.37 22.02
N GLN A 44 11.54 -15.70 21.36
CA GLN A 44 12.89 -15.43 21.87
C GLN A 44 13.26 -13.94 21.68
N THR A 45 13.00 -13.15 22.68
CA THR A 45 12.97 -11.69 22.71
C THR A 45 14.28 -10.94 22.39
N SER A 46 15.36 -11.62 22.04
CA SER A 46 16.68 -11.00 21.80
C SER A 46 17.30 -11.32 20.44
N SER A 47 16.58 -11.94 19.52
CA SER A 47 17.10 -12.29 18.21
C SER A 47 16.77 -11.20 17.17
N SER A 48 17.78 -10.75 16.40
CA SER A 48 17.54 -9.91 15.23
C SER A 48 16.88 -10.72 14.10
N GLY A 49 16.22 -10.03 13.15
CA GLY A 49 15.64 -10.69 11.98
C GLY A 49 16.64 -11.55 11.19
N ASP A 50 17.89 -11.10 11.08
CA ASP A 50 18.97 -11.87 10.43
C ASP A 50 19.35 -13.14 11.21
N GLN A 51 19.32 -13.08 12.54
CA GLN A 51 19.58 -14.25 13.37
C GLN A 51 18.45 -15.26 13.27
N VAL A 52 17.19 -14.81 13.27
CA VAL A 52 16.01 -15.67 13.06
C VAL A 52 16.10 -16.33 11.69
N ARG A 53 16.36 -15.54 10.64
CA ARG A 53 16.55 -16.06 9.29
C ARG A 53 17.65 -17.12 9.22
N SER A 54 18.82 -16.84 9.78
CA SER A 54 19.96 -17.78 9.79
C SER A 54 19.62 -19.08 10.49
N ARG A 55 18.87 -19.03 11.59
CA ARG A 55 18.42 -20.23 12.32
C ARG A 55 17.42 -21.05 11.51
N ILE A 56 16.48 -20.39 10.82
CA ILE A 56 15.53 -21.09 9.94
C ILE A 56 16.30 -21.82 8.85
N LEU A 57 17.21 -21.14 8.15
CA LEU A 57 17.97 -21.73 7.04
C LEU A 57 18.86 -22.90 7.50
N SER A 58 19.59 -22.74 8.61
CA SER A 58 20.49 -23.78 9.12
C SER A 58 19.79 -25.07 9.60
N ASN A 59 18.51 -24.98 9.92
CA ASN A 59 17.71 -26.12 10.36
C ASN A 59 16.69 -26.60 9.31
N THR A 60 16.74 -26.04 8.12
CA THR A 60 15.92 -26.45 6.98
C THR A 60 16.83 -26.69 5.77
N VAL A 61 16.92 -25.75 4.86
CA VAL A 61 17.62 -25.86 3.56
C VAL A 61 19.11 -26.15 3.69
N ASP A 62 19.78 -25.58 4.68
CA ASP A 62 21.22 -25.72 4.92
C ASP A 62 21.54 -26.84 5.94
N ALA A 63 20.53 -27.60 6.41
CA ALA A 63 20.76 -28.73 7.30
C ALA A 63 21.51 -29.86 6.57
N ASP A 64 22.40 -30.54 7.28
CA ASP A 64 23.16 -31.66 6.71
C ASP A 64 22.17 -32.77 6.27
N GLY A 65 22.19 -33.11 4.99
CA GLY A 65 21.30 -34.13 4.43
C GLY A 65 19.95 -33.62 3.91
N SER A 66 19.60 -32.34 4.18
CA SER A 66 18.38 -31.74 3.66
C SER A 66 18.40 -31.63 2.13
N ASP A 67 17.29 -31.93 1.48
CA ASP A 67 17.04 -31.68 0.06
C ASP A 67 15.93 -30.64 -0.16
N ASP A 68 15.63 -29.83 0.87
CA ASP A 68 14.69 -28.73 0.82
C ASP A 68 15.10 -27.66 -0.16
N LEU A 69 14.10 -27.00 -0.75
CA LEU A 69 14.28 -25.86 -1.63
C LEU A 69 13.70 -24.59 -1.02
N ILE A 70 14.41 -23.49 -1.23
CA ILE A 70 13.94 -22.18 -0.77
C ILE A 70 13.88 -21.17 -1.93
N VAL A 71 12.79 -20.41 -1.99
CA VAL A 71 12.68 -19.20 -2.76
C VAL A 71 12.60 -18.02 -1.79
N SER A 72 13.48 -17.07 -1.98
CA SER A 72 13.57 -15.87 -1.12
C SER A 72 13.30 -14.62 -1.94
N GLU A 73 12.24 -13.91 -1.60
CA GLU A 73 11.93 -12.59 -2.13
C GLU A 73 11.92 -11.59 -0.97
N ASN A 74 12.44 -10.41 -1.23
CA ASN A 74 12.42 -9.32 -0.27
C ASN A 74 11.32 -8.34 -0.66
N PHE A 75 10.52 -7.93 0.29
CA PHE A 75 9.58 -6.83 0.15
C PHE A 75 9.79 -5.82 1.26
N ARG A 76 9.39 -4.61 1.00
CA ARG A 76 9.36 -3.54 2.01
C ARG A 76 7.91 -3.22 2.31
N LEU A 77 7.62 -3.05 3.59
CA LEU A 77 6.38 -2.40 4.02
C LEU A 77 6.70 -0.91 4.12
N ASN A 78 5.94 -0.11 3.41
CA ASN A 78 5.98 1.34 3.49
C ASN A 78 4.66 1.80 4.11
N ASP A 79 4.68 2.97 4.74
CA ASP A 79 3.46 3.63 5.17
C ASP A 79 2.60 3.98 3.94
N ALA A 80 1.30 4.12 4.14
CA ALA A 80 0.40 4.59 3.10
C ALA A 80 0.81 5.99 2.65
N THR A 81 0.78 6.23 1.35
CA THR A 81 1.02 7.54 0.76
C THR A 81 -0.07 7.85 -0.24
N LEU A 82 -0.54 9.08 -0.21
CA LEU A 82 -1.50 9.62 -1.14
C LEU A 82 -1.04 11.03 -1.53
N SER A 83 -1.13 11.39 -2.78
CA SER A 83 -0.81 12.74 -3.27
C SER A 83 -1.75 13.17 -4.37
N ILE A 84 -2.02 14.48 -4.43
CA ILE A 84 -2.68 15.16 -5.54
C ILE A 84 -1.59 15.82 -6.37
N ASN A 85 -1.48 15.45 -7.64
CA ASN A 85 -0.43 15.96 -8.53
C ASN A 85 -0.96 17.06 -9.46
N ASN A 86 -2.16 16.87 -10.00
CA ASN A 86 -2.77 17.76 -10.97
C ASN A 86 -4.22 18.07 -10.59
N VAL A 87 -4.61 19.32 -10.80
CA VAL A 87 -6.01 19.78 -10.78
C VAL A 87 -6.20 20.74 -11.95
N TYR A 88 -7.08 20.40 -12.87
CA TYR A 88 -7.28 21.16 -14.10
C TYR A 88 -8.70 20.96 -14.67
N PRO A 89 -9.18 21.86 -15.55
CA PRO A 89 -10.43 21.65 -16.26
C PRO A 89 -10.28 20.57 -17.34
N GLU A 90 -11.25 19.67 -17.47
CA GLU A 90 -11.21 18.52 -18.40
C GLU A 90 -10.95 18.94 -19.87
N GLU A 91 -11.50 20.08 -20.30
CA GLU A 91 -11.32 20.57 -21.69
C GLU A 91 -9.95 21.24 -21.93
N ALA A 92 -9.15 21.43 -20.87
CA ALA A 92 -7.85 22.07 -20.97
C ALA A 92 -6.84 21.37 -20.05
N GLU A 93 -6.56 20.11 -20.40
CA GLU A 93 -5.56 19.31 -19.70
C GLU A 93 -4.22 20.06 -19.60
N ALA A 94 -3.72 20.16 -18.36
CA ALA A 94 -2.46 20.81 -18.06
C ALA A 94 -1.83 20.18 -16.83
N GLU A 95 -0.49 20.22 -16.76
CA GLU A 95 0.22 19.76 -15.57
C GLU A 95 0.12 20.78 -14.44
N GLY A 96 0.02 20.28 -13.20
CA GLY A 96 -0.01 21.10 -11.98
C GLY A 96 -1.40 21.60 -11.60
N LEU A 97 -1.43 22.64 -10.76
CA LEU A 97 -2.67 23.23 -10.26
C LEU A 97 -3.06 24.41 -11.18
N ASN A 98 -4.20 24.29 -11.83
CA ASN A 98 -4.68 25.28 -12.78
C ASN A 98 -6.06 25.81 -12.37
N PRO A 99 -6.36 27.10 -12.61
CA PRO A 99 -7.68 27.64 -12.33
C PRO A 99 -8.74 26.97 -13.23
N VAL A 100 -9.90 26.72 -12.64
CA VAL A 100 -11.06 26.12 -13.30
C VAL A 100 -12.15 27.18 -13.42
N ALA A 101 -12.82 27.31 -14.58
CA ALA A 101 -13.96 28.20 -14.68
C ALA A 101 -15.23 27.55 -14.13
N THR A 102 -16.13 28.38 -13.62
CA THR A 102 -17.46 27.92 -13.15
C THR A 102 -18.18 27.21 -14.31
N GLY A 103 -18.71 26.01 -14.03
CA GLY A 103 -19.41 25.20 -15.03
C GLY A 103 -18.52 24.23 -15.81
N GLU A 104 -17.22 24.24 -15.57
CA GLU A 104 -16.31 23.23 -16.12
C GLU A 104 -16.25 21.99 -15.23
N THR A 105 -15.92 20.86 -15.84
CA THR A 105 -15.56 19.64 -15.10
C THR A 105 -14.12 19.77 -14.60
N VAL A 106 -13.95 19.63 -13.30
CA VAL A 106 -12.63 19.60 -12.63
C VAL A 106 -12.10 18.19 -12.68
N VAL A 107 -10.90 18.01 -13.21
CA VAL A 107 -10.15 16.75 -13.11
C VAL A 107 -9.15 16.86 -11.98
N VAL A 108 -9.12 15.86 -11.12
CA VAL A 108 -8.15 15.71 -10.03
C VAL A 108 -7.40 14.42 -10.25
N GLU A 109 -6.09 14.48 -10.31
CA GLU A 109 -5.21 13.33 -10.52
C GLU A 109 -4.16 13.25 -9.42
N GLY A 110 -3.79 12.04 -9.09
CA GLY A 110 -2.79 11.80 -8.07
C GLY A 110 -2.23 10.39 -8.09
N ASP A 111 -1.40 10.13 -7.10
CA ASP A 111 -0.75 8.84 -6.89
C ASP A 111 -1.01 8.30 -5.49
N THR A 112 -1.09 6.98 -5.38
CA THR A 112 -1.13 6.25 -4.12
C THR A 112 -0.27 4.99 -4.21
N ASN A 113 0.30 4.55 -3.08
CA ASN A 113 0.96 3.25 -3.00
C ASN A 113 0.03 2.12 -2.52
N ARG A 114 -1.27 2.40 -2.37
CA ARG A 114 -2.28 1.41 -2.01
C ARG A 114 -2.89 0.77 -3.25
N GLN A 115 -3.42 -0.43 -3.09
CA GLN A 115 -4.17 -1.11 -4.15
C GLN A 115 -5.66 -0.84 -3.98
N SER A 116 -6.37 -0.68 -5.10
CA SER A 116 -7.80 -0.39 -5.14
C SER A 116 -8.66 -1.42 -4.41
N ASP A 117 -8.27 -2.70 -4.40
CA ASP A 117 -8.98 -3.76 -3.67
C ASP A 117 -9.05 -3.54 -2.14
N ASN A 118 -8.17 -2.69 -1.59
CA ASN A 118 -8.03 -2.50 -0.14
C ASN A 118 -8.32 -1.06 0.32
N ALA A 119 -8.65 -0.16 -0.58
CA ALA A 119 -8.91 1.24 -0.28
C ALA A 119 -9.91 1.84 -1.27
N ALA A 120 -10.56 2.90 -0.84
CA ALA A 120 -11.23 3.86 -1.72
C ALA A 120 -10.64 5.24 -1.40
N ILE A 121 -10.47 6.07 -2.42
CA ILE A 121 -10.03 7.45 -2.25
C ILE A 121 -11.25 8.34 -2.34
N THR A 122 -11.50 9.11 -1.29
CA THR A 122 -12.54 10.14 -1.27
C THR A 122 -11.89 11.48 -1.58
N VAL A 123 -12.41 12.19 -2.56
CA VAL A 123 -11.96 13.54 -2.93
C VAL A 123 -13.07 14.53 -2.63
N GLU A 124 -12.77 15.53 -1.80
CA GLU A 124 -13.72 16.55 -1.41
C GLU A 124 -13.26 17.94 -1.88
N LEU A 125 -14.21 18.72 -2.34
CA LEU A 125 -14.05 20.15 -2.55
C LEU A 125 -14.54 20.87 -1.30
N LEU A 126 -13.64 21.56 -0.62
CA LEU A 126 -13.90 22.25 0.64
C LEU A 126 -13.76 23.75 0.47
N THR A 127 -14.58 24.51 1.21
CA THR A 127 -14.33 25.96 1.39
C THR A 127 -13.08 26.19 2.23
N GLN A 128 -12.59 27.43 2.30
CA GLN A 128 -11.47 27.80 3.19
C GLN A 128 -11.77 27.59 4.68
N ASP A 129 -13.05 27.49 5.04
CA ASP A 129 -13.51 27.16 6.39
C ASP A 129 -13.73 25.65 6.59
N GLU A 130 -13.22 24.83 5.69
CA GLU A 130 -13.30 23.33 5.70
C GLU A 130 -14.76 22.79 5.65
N ASN A 131 -15.69 23.54 5.06
CA ASN A 131 -17.03 22.99 4.79
C ASN A 131 -17.03 22.28 3.45
N SER A 132 -17.52 21.05 3.43
CA SER A 132 -17.65 20.24 2.20
C SER A 132 -18.70 20.84 1.27
N VAL A 133 -18.29 21.12 0.04
CA VAL A 133 -19.14 21.59 -1.06
C VAL A 133 -19.57 20.43 -1.93
N GLN A 134 -18.62 19.53 -2.23
CA GLN A 134 -18.83 18.35 -3.05
C GLN A 134 -17.89 17.24 -2.62
N SER A 135 -18.31 15.99 -2.77
CA SER A 135 -17.51 14.80 -2.49
C SER A 135 -17.72 13.76 -3.58
N VAL A 136 -16.63 13.16 -4.03
CA VAL A 136 -16.60 12.07 -5.02
C VAL A 136 -15.64 11.00 -4.54
N SER A 137 -15.91 9.73 -4.81
CA SER A 137 -15.01 8.63 -4.47
C SER A 137 -14.56 7.87 -5.70
N VAL A 138 -13.31 7.42 -5.71
CA VAL A 138 -12.77 6.48 -6.68
C VAL A 138 -12.29 5.23 -5.94
N ASP A 139 -12.65 4.07 -6.45
CA ASP A 139 -12.37 2.73 -5.88
C ASP A 139 -11.64 1.81 -6.88
N GLU A 140 -11.36 2.32 -8.08
CA GLU A 140 -10.64 1.58 -9.12
C GLU A 140 -9.48 2.40 -9.66
N TRP A 141 -8.26 1.86 -9.59
CA TRP A 141 -7.05 2.38 -10.25
C TRP A 141 -6.08 1.26 -10.55
N GLY A 142 -5.09 1.55 -11.40
CA GLY A 142 -4.10 0.58 -11.86
C GLY A 142 -3.02 0.23 -10.83
N ASN A 143 -2.21 -0.78 -11.15
CA ASN A 143 -1.07 -1.20 -10.31
C ASN A 143 0.08 -0.17 -10.27
N ASP A 144 0.01 0.87 -11.10
CA ASP A 144 0.90 2.02 -11.08
C ASP A 144 0.57 3.03 -9.98
N GLY A 145 -0.59 2.84 -9.31
CA GLY A 145 -1.05 3.70 -8.24
C GLY A 145 -1.63 5.02 -8.70
N GLN A 146 -1.77 5.25 -10.00
CA GLN A 146 -2.36 6.49 -10.53
C GLN A 146 -3.88 6.43 -10.44
N TRP A 147 -4.46 7.48 -9.87
CA TRP A 147 -5.90 7.64 -9.72
C TRP A 147 -6.35 8.97 -10.31
N SER A 148 -7.58 9.01 -10.77
CA SER A 148 -8.21 10.21 -11.29
C SER A 148 -9.68 10.23 -10.96
N VAL A 149 -10.21 11.41 -10.66
CA VAL A 149 -11.63 11.65 -10.47
C VAL A 149 -12.05 12.96 -11.11
N THR A 150 -13.33 13.08 -11.46
CA THR A 150 -13.93 14.29 -12.01
C THR A 150 -15.00 14.83 -11.08
N MET A 151 -15.09 16.17 -10.98
CA MET A 151 -16.06 16.90 -10.17
C MET A 151 -16.69 17.99 -11.01
N ASP A 152 -17.99 18.23 -10.86
CA ASP A 152 -18.71 19.29 -11.57
C ASP A 152 -18.63 20.60 -10.78
N SER A 153 -18.19 21.69 -11.43
CA SER A 153 -18.11 23.01 -10.80
C SER A 153 -19.33 23.92 -11.06
N SER A 154 -20.41 23.40 -11.67
CA SER A 154 -21.56 24.19 -12.11
C SER A 154 -22.26 24.96 -10.98
N ASP A 155 -22.31 24.37 -9.79
CA ASP A 155 -22.95 24.95 -8.61
C ASP A 155 -21.94 25.58 -7.64
N VAL A 156 -20.66 25.73 -8.05
CA VAL A 156 -19.58 26.27 -7.23
C VAL A 156 -19.37 27.75 -7.55
N GLU A 157 -19.43 28.61 -6.54
CA GLU A 157 -19.14 30.03 -6.67
C GLU A 157 -17.64 30.26 -6.92
N THR A 158 -17.32 31.43 -7.53
CA THR A 158 -15.90 31.80 -7.72
C THR A 158 -15.19 32.04 -6.40
N GLY A 159 -13.95 31.59 -6.29
CA GLY A 159 -13.17 31.72 -5.07
C GLY A 159 -12.04 30.70 -4.99
N THR A 160 -11.34 30.72 -3.87
CA THR A 160 -10.31 29.73 -3.56
C THR A 160 -10.91 28.63 -2.68
N TYR A 161 -10.69 27.39 -3.12
CA TYR A 161 -11.15 26.18 -2.46
C TYR A 161 -9.97 25.27 -2.11
N ILE A 162 -10.24 24.29 -1.27
CA ILE A 162 -9.29 23.21 -0.96
C ILE A 162 -9.85 21.93 -1.57
N ILE A 163 -9.02 21.22 -2.34
CA ILE A 163 -9.28 19.85 -2.71
C ILE A 163 -8.53 18.96 -1.71
N GLU A 164 -9.26 18.10 -1.04
CA GLU A 164 -8.74 17.10 -0.13
C GLU A 164 -8.96 15.71 -0.72
N ALA A 165 -7.91 14.90 -0.76
CA ALA A 165 -8.00 13.48 -1.06
C ALA A 165 -7.64 12.69 0.20
N ASP A 166 -8.44 11.67 0.53
CA ASP A 166 -8.29 10.84 1.72
C ASP A 166 -8.52 9.36 1.38
N ASP A 167 -7.62 8.46 1.78
CA ASP A 167 -7.74 7.02 1.59
C ASP A 167 -7.99 6.24 2.90
N GLY A 168 -8.29 6.96 3.97
CA GLY A 168 -8.52 6.43 5.32
C GLY A 168 -7.25 6.26 6.15
N GLU A 169 -6.06 6.38 5.57
CA GLU A 169 -4.77 6.31 6.26
C GLU A 169 -3.85 7.49 5.93
N SER A 170 -4.00 8.05 4.75
CA SER A 170 -3.22 9.19 4.25
C SER A 170 -4.13 10.22 3.62
N THR A 171 -3.82 11.49 3.83
CA THR A 171 -4.58 12.63 3.32
C THR A 171 -3.63 13.62 2.65
N ASP A 172 -4.02 14.15 1.51
CA ASP A 172 -3.33 15.26 0.85
C ASP A 172 -4.30 16.39 0.49
N ARG A 173 -3.79 17.64 0.47
CA ARG A 173 -4.60 18.84 0.26
C ARG A 173 -3.90 19.80 -0.68
N VAL A 174 -4.64 20.33 -1.63
CA VAL A 174 -4.17 21.40 -2.52
C VAL A 174 -5.23 22.49 -2.62
N ASN A 175 -4.78 23.74 -2.85
CA ASN A 175 -5.70 24.83 -3.16
C ASN A 175 -6.00 24.85 -4.65
N VAL A 176 -7.26 25.09 -5.00
CA VAL A 176 -7.71 25.32 -6.37
C VAL A 176 -8.46 26.66 -6.43
N GLU A 177 -8.31 27.36 -7.53
CA GLU A 177 -9.04 28.61 -7.79
C GLU A 177 -10.18 28.35 -8.79
N ILE A 178 -11.40 28.71 -8.41
CA ILE A 178 -12.57 28.70 -9.30
C ILE A 178 -12.79 30.16 -9.76
N VAL A 179 -12.75 30.37 -11.06
CA VAL A 179 -12.85 31.69 -11.73
C VAL A 179 -14.11 31.77 -12.59
N GLU A 180 -14.58 32.97 -12.94
CA GLU A 180 -15.70 33.11 -13.88
C GLU A 180 -15.33 32.65 -15.30
N GLU A 181 -14.17 33.09 -15.77
CA GLU A 181 -13.61 32.75 -17.08
C GLU A 181 -12.10 32.60 -16.96
N ARG A 182 -11.53 31.62 -17.65
CA ARG A 182 -10.07 31.48 -17.75
C ARG A 182 -9.51 32.42 -18.81
N GLU A 183 -8.39 33.06 -18.53
CA GLU A 183 -7.63 33.77 -19.56
C GLU A 183 -7.07 32.74 -20.54
N THR A 184 -7.63 32.71 -21.76
CA THR A 184 -7.04 31.94 -22.87
C THR A 184 -5.81 32.68 -23.34
N THR A 185 -4.63 32.17 -23.04
CA THR A 185 -3.40 32.65 -23.65
C THR A 185 -3.36 32.15 -25.08
N ASP A 186 -3.51 33.10 -26.03
CA ASP A 186 -3.38 32.90 -27.48
C ASP A 186 -1.91 32.60 -27.84
#